data_3510c598a1f9033a99ff420c5cf579a1
#
_entry.id   3510c598a1f9033a99ff420c5cf579a1
#
_cell.length_a   1.000
_cell.length_b   1.000
_cell.length_c   1.000
_cell.angle_alpha   90.00
_cell.angle_beta   90.00
_cell.angle_gamma   90.00
#
_symmetry.space_group_name_H-M   'P 1'
#
loop_
_entity.id
_entity.type
_entity.pdbx_description
1 polymer ?
#
loop_
_entity_poly.entity_id
_entity_poly.type
_entity_poly.pdbx_seq_one_letter_code
_entity_poly.pdbx_strand_id
1 'polypeptide(L)'
;MIPRIKSIIDRNDYKLEVLFDDGRRVLYDVNEDINQIPDFKDLTSIKGLWKQFTLDESRTCVYWNDRIDLASDSIYEYGKII
;
A
#
# COMPACT_ATOMS: atom_id res chain seq x y z
N MET A 1 -3.60 8.99 16.70
CA MET A 1 -4.59 8.06 16.14
C MET A 1 -4.05 7.47 14.85
N ILE A 2 -4.19 6.18 14.67
CA ILE A 2 -3.75 5.53 13.44
C ILE A 2 -4.84 5.72 12.38
N PRO A 3 -4.52 6.28 11.20
CA PRO A 3 -5.53 6.44 10.15
C PRO A 3 -6.02 5.09 9.65
N ARG A 4 -7.31 5.00 9.38
CA ARG A 4 -7.91 3.78 8.85
C ARG A 4 -8.21 3.92 7.37
N ILE A 5 -7.88 2.89 6.62
CA ILE A 5 -8.09 2.84 5.19
C ILE A 5 -9.53 2.41 4.90
N LYS A 6 -10.19 3.17 4.05
CA LYS A 6 -11.55 2.86 3.61
C LYS A 6 -11.53 2.00 2.34
N SER A 7 -10.69 2.35 1.38
CA SER A 7 -10.59 1.60 0.12
C SER A 7 -9.23 1.78 -0.53
N ILE A 8 -8.86 0.82 -1.36
CA ILE A 8 -7.60 0.81 -2.10
C ILE A 8 -7.88 0.48 -3.55
N ILE A 9 -7.33 1.27 -4.46
CA ILE A 9 -7.43 1.05 -5.90
C ILE A 9 -6.02 0.82 -6.43
N ASP A 10 -5.84 -0.30 -7.15
CA ASP A 10 -4.60 -0.59 -7.85
C ASP A 10 -4.50 0.34 -9.06
N ARG A 11 -3.49 1.19 -9.07
CA ARG A 11 -3.14 2.00 -10.23
C ARG A 11 -1.95 1.36 -10.94
N ASN A 12 -1.69 1.79 -12.15
CA ASN A 12 -0.59 1.25 -12.94
C ASN A 12 0.76 1.61 -12.30
N ASP A 13 1.80 0.84 -12.65
CA ASP A 13 3.20 1.12 -12.26
C ASP A 13 3.44 1.02 -10.75
N TYR A 14 2.80 0.04 -10.08
CA TYR A 14 3.01 -0.23 -8.66
C TYR A 14 2.64 0.95 -7.78
N LYS A 15 1.54 1.62 -8.10
CA LYS A 15 0.99 2.71 -7.29
C LYS A 15 -0.37 2.32 -6.75
N LEU A 16 -0.65 2.74 -5.53
CA LEU A 16 -1.94 2.50 -4.88
C LEU A 16 -2.62 3.83 -4.60
N GLU A 17 -3.88 3.95 -5.01
CA GLU A 17 -4.71 5.07 -4.60
C GLU A 17 -5.48 4.65 -3.36
N VAL A 18 -5.27 5.35 -2.25
CA VAL A 18 -5.81 4.97 -0.96
C VAL A 18 -6.72 6.05 -0.43
N LEU A 19 -7.96 5.67 -0.11
CA LEU A 19 -8.92 6.56 0.53
C LEU A 19 -9.00 6.18 2.00
N PHE A 20 -8.87 7.18 2.87
CA PHE A 20 -8.96 7.02 4.32
C PHE A 20 -10.35 7.41 4.85
N ASP A 21 -10.68 6.93 6.06
CA ASP A 21 -11.97 7.22 6.68
C ASP A 21 -12.22 8.72 6.88
N ASP A 22 -11.16 9.51 7.06
CA ASP A 22 -11.28 10.96 7.24
C ASP A 22 -11.49 11.73 5.92
N GLY A 23 -11.58 11.01 4.80
CA GLY A 23 -11.77 11.60 3.48
C GLY A 23 -10.48 11.92 2.73
N ARG A 24 -9.32 11.78 3.38
CA ARG A 24 -8.04 12.00 2.69
C ARG A 24 -7.85 10.92 1.62
N ARG A 25 -7.41 11.35 0.45
CA ARG A 25 -7.08 10.44 -0.66
C ARG A 25 -5.64 10.69 -1.06
N VAL A 26 -4.87 9.62 -1.15
CA VAL A 26 -3.44 9.71 -1.51
C VAL A 26 -3.11 8.71 -2.61
N LEU A 27 -2.09 9.06 -3.39
CA LEU A 27 -1.44 8.14 -4.32
C LEU A 27 -0.11 7.74 -3.69
N TYR A 28 0.06 6.46 -3.38
CA TYR A 28 1.27 5.94 -2.76
C TYR A 28 2.08 5.15 -3.78
N ASP A 29 3.35 5.54 -3.94
CA ASP A 29 4.25 4.91 -4.91
C ASP A 29 5.06 3.82 -4.22
N VAL A 30 4.69 2.56 -4.48
CA VAL A 30 5.37 1.40 -3.89
C VAL A 30 6.74 1.15 -4.54
N ASN A 31 7.03 1.77 -5.68
CA ASN A 31 8.34 1.61 -6.32
C ASN A 31 9.50 1.99 -5.41
N GLU A 32 9.32 2.97 -4.54
CA GLU A 32 10.37 3.35 -3.58
C GLU A 32 10.66 2.21 -2.62
N ASP A 33 9.63 1.56 -2.10
CA ASP A 33 9.79 0.42 -1.21
C ASP A 33 10.43 -0.76 -1.93
N ILE A 34 10.03 -1.00 -3.19
CA ILE A 34 10.60 -2.06 -4.01
C ILE A 34 12.11 -1.85 -4.20
N ASN A 35 12.53 -0.60 -4.36
CA ASN A 35 13.94 -0.29 -4.56
C ASN A 35 14.77 -0.37 -3.27
N GLN A 36 14.15 -0.13 -2.12
CA GLN A 36 14.87 -0.02 -0.84
C GLN A 36 14.77 -1.24 0.04
N ILE A 37 13.66 -1.99 -0.03
CA ILE A 37 13.40 -3.12 0.85
C ILE A 37 13.49 -4.41 0.04
N PRO A 38 14.48 -5.30 0.33
CA PRO A 38 14.70 -6.48 -0.50
C PRO A 38 13.47 -7.36 -0.69
N ASP A 39 12.67 -7.58 0.35
CA ASP A 39 11.48 -8.43 0.26
C ASP A 39 10.43 -7.88 -0.71
N PHE A 40 10.37 -6.56 -0.88
CA PHE A 40 9.40 -5.93 -1.79
C PHE A 40 9.70 -6.22 -3.26
N LYS A 41 10.91 -6.66 -3.59
CA LYS A 41 11.25 -7.02 -4.98
C LYS A 41 10.39 -8.18 -5.50
N ASP A 42 9.88 -9.01 -4.62
CA ASP A 42 8.98 -10.09 -4.99
C ASP A 42 7.71 -9.59 -5.68
N LEU A 43 7.30 -8.35 -5.40
CA LEU A 43 6.14 -7.75 -6.07
C LEU A 43 6.33 -7.63 -7.58
N THR A 44 7.56 -7.50 -8.04
CA THR A 44 7.88 -7.40 -9.47
C THR A 44 8.30 -8.73 -10.07
N SER A 45 8.89 -9.63 -9.26
CA SER A 45 9.46 -10.88 -9.76
C SER A 45 8.48 -12.06 -9.70
N ILE A 46 7.55 -12.05 -8.75
CA ILE A 46 6.56 -13.13 -8.63
C ILE A 46 5.30 -12.71 -9.37
N LYS A 47 5.00 -13.44 -10.45
CA LYS A 47 3.84 -13.13 -11.30
C LYS A 47 2.55 -13.17 -10.51
N GLY A 48 1.78 -12.10 -10.59
CA GLY A 48 0.46 -12.01 -9.96
C GLY A 48 0.49 -11.59 -8.49
N LEU A 49 1.65 -11.52 -7.86
CA LEU A 49 1.72 -11.16 -6.44
C LEU A 49 1.18 -9.75 -6.18
N TRP A 50 1.53 -8.79 -7.03
CA TRP A 50 1.09 -7.40 -6.86
C TRP A 50 -0.43 -7.28 -6.71
N LYS A 51 -1.19 -8.08 -7.43
CA LYS A 51 -2.65 -8.02 -7.41
C LYS A 51 -3.27 -8.65 -6.16
N GLN A 52 -2.47 -9.30 -5.32
CA GLN A 52 -2.97 -10.03 -4.15
C GLN A 52 -2.95 -9.21 -2.87
N PHE A 53 -2.83 -7.89 -2.96
CA PHE A 53 -2.85 -7.06 -1.75
C PHE A 53 -4.17 -7.24 -1.00
N THR A 54 -4.07 -7.22 0.32
CA THR A 54 -5.20 -7.42 1.22
C THR A 54 -5.16 -6.36 2.31
N LEU A 55 -6.32 -5.81 2.64
CA LEU A 55 -6.47 -4.91 3.76
C LEU A 55 -6.83 -5.73 4.99
N ASP A 56 -6.12 -5.55 6.10
CA ASP A 56 -6.40 -6.30 7.32
C ASP A 56 -7.73 -5.85 7.98
N GLU A 57 -8.16 -6.60 8.98
CA GLU A 57 -9.44 -6.32 9.66
C GLU A 57 -9.47 -4.96 10.33
N SER A 58 -8.35 -4.51 10.89
CA SER A 58 -8.27 -3.20 11.52
C SER A 58 -8.25 -2.06 10.52
N ARG A 59 -8.02 -2.36 9.24
CA ARG A 59 -7.87 -1.39 8.15
C ARG A 59 -6.71 -0.44 8.37
N THR A 60 -5.68 -0.92 9.05
CA THR A 60 -4.47 -0.15 9.33
C THR A 60 -3.22 -0.75 8.68
N CYS A 61 -3.38 -1.81 7.90
CA CYS A 61 -2.26 -2.47 7.24
C CYS A 61 -2.71 -3.04 5.90
N VAL A 62 -1.90 -2.81 4.86
CA VAL A 62 -2.04 -3.47 3.56
C VAL A 62 -0.92 -4.49 3.47
N TYR A 63 -1.23 -5.72 3.11
CA TYR A 63 -0.21 -6.75 3.01
C TYR A 63 -0.41 -7.64 1.79
N TRP A 64 0.69 -8.19 1.30
CA TRP A 64 0.71 -9.16 0.19
C TRP A 64 1.02 -10.56 0.69
N ASN A 65 1.90 -10.65 1.71
CA ASN A 65 2.25 -11.89 2.40
C ASN A 65 2.86 -11.53 3.75
N ASP A 66 3.42 -12.52 4.45
CA ASP A 66 3.97 -12.33 5.80
C ASP A 66 5.18 -11.39 5.85
N ARG A 67 5.81 -11.12 4.72
CA ARG A 67 7.04 -10.31 4.65
C ARG A 67 6.86 -8.97 3.95
N ILE A 68 5.74 -8.76 3.28
CA ILE A 68 5.50 -7.56 2.49
C ILE A 68 4.22 -6.90 2.97
N ASP A 69 4.37 -5.83 3.74
CA ASP A 69 3.24 -5.07 4.26
C ASP A 69 3.56 -3.58 4.32
N LEU A 70 2.51 -2.76 4.41
CA LEU A 70 2.61 -1.32 4.53
C LEU A 70 1.63 -0.86 5.59
N ALA A 71 2.13 -0.09 6.56
CA ALA A 71 1.30 0.50 7.59
C ALA A 71 0.49 1.67 7.04
N SER A 72 -0.74 1.82 7.49
CA SER A 72 -1.63 2.88 7.03
C SER A 72 -1.09 4.28 7.32
N ASP A 73 -0.43 4.46 8.46
CA ASP A 73 0.14 5.76 8.82
C ASP A 73 1.29 6.17 7.89
N SER A 74 2.09 5.22 7.42
CA SER A 74 3.13 5.49 6.43
C SER A 74 2.52 5.92 5.10
N ILE A 75 1.48 5.23 4.66
CA ILE A 75 0.77 5.59 3.43
C ILE A 75 0.16 6.99 3.56
N TYR A 76 -0.45 7.26 4.70
CA TYR A 76 -1.10 8.53 4.99
C TYR A 76 -0.11 9.70 4.95
N GLU A 77 1.07 9.50 5.55
CA GLU A 77 2.06 10.55 5.67
C GLU A 77 2.89 10.75 4.40
N TYR A 78 3.30 9.66 3.76
CA TYR A 78 4.23 9.73 2.62
C TYR A 78 3.55 9.66 1.27
N GLY A 79 2.28 9.29 1.19
CA GLY A 79 1.53 9.32 -0.05
C GLY A 79 1.30 10.76 -0.53
N LYS A 80 1.19 10.92 -1.84
CA LYS A 80 0.89 12.23 -2.44
C LYS A 80 -0.62 12.48 -2.38
N ILE A 81 -1.03 13.57 -1.77
CA ILE A 81 -2.44 13.95 -1.70
C ILE A 81 -2.97 14.27 -3.10
N ILE A 82 -4.10 13.68 -3.44
CA ILE A 82 -4.74 13.87 -4.74
C ILE A 82 -6.20 14.30 -4.62
#